data_6644023d82ef6dcfde67b316e5355f8e
#
_entry.id   6644023d82ef6dcfde67b316e5355f8e
#
_cell.length_a   1.000
_cell.length_b   1.000
_cell.length_c   1.000
_cell.angle_alpha   90.00
_cell.angle_beta   90.00
_cell.angle_gamma   90.00
#
_symmetry.space_group_name_H-M   'P 1'
#
loop_
_entity.id
_entity.type
_entity.pdbx_description
1 polymer ?
#
loop_
_entity_poly.entity_id
_entity_poly.type
_entity_poly.pdbx_seq_one_letter_code
_entity_poly.pdbx_strand_id
1 'polypeptide(L)'
;GSLPMIKSMTGFGRCRTVLHGREISVEIKSVNHRFFEFSCRTPKGYGFLDDKLKALVNSRVSRGKIDMFVTVGAAEDTPAEVKINHSLVSGYINAMKEISETYGIENDVTVTAISRFPDVYTVSKAPENEEEITADVLEAANTAIDGFIAMREAEGEKMKADILGRAKVILATVDEIDERSPQTVKEYEERLLDRINRTLQDYNINIDEQRVLTEVAVFADKVAVAEETVRLRSHFAQLSKIMESQTPIGREIDFIIQEMNREANTIGSKVQDAEIAHKVVKIKSEIEKMREQIQNIE
;
A
#
# COMPACT_ATOMS: atom_id res chain seq x y z
N GLY A 1 -3.27 19.68 16.01
CA GLY A 1 -3.63 19.09 14.75
C GLY A 1 -2.37 18.64 14.04
N SER A 2 -2.13 17.35 13.93
CA SER A 2 -1.04 16.81 13.12
C SER A 2 -1.31 17.15 11.66
N LEU A 3 -0.32 17.70 10.99
CA LEU A 3 -0.32 17.87 9.53
C LEU A 3 -0.62 16.48 8.89
N PRO A 4 -1.52 16.38 7.93
CA PRO A 4 -1.69 15.13 7.21
C PRO A 4 -0.42 14.83 6.43
N MET A 5 0.13 13.68 6.71
CA MET A 5 1.33 13.17 6.07
C MET A 5 0.92 12.21 4.96
N ILE A 6 1.68 12.22 3.88
CA ILE A 6 1.61 11.18 2.85
C ILE A 6 1.88 9.84 3.51
N LYS A 7 1.02 8.86 3.25
CA LYS A 7 1.13 7.51 3.81
C LYS A 7 1.44 6.50 2.72
N SER A 8 2.31 5.55 3.01
CA SER A 8 2.45 4.37 2.18
C SER A 8 1.22 3.47 2.31
N MET A 9 0.80 2.82 1.21
CA MET A 9 -0.25 1.79 1.26
C MET A 9 0.22 0.49 1.88
N THR A 10 1.52 0.26 1.96
CA THR A 10 2.12 -0.90 2.64
C THR A 10 2.47 -0.55 4.07
N GLY A 11 2.28 -1.48 4.97
CA GLY A 11 2.62 -1.30 6.36
C GLY A 11 2.48 -2.57 7.17
N PHE A 12 3.04 -2.55 8.35
CA PHE A 12 3.00 -3.64 9.33
C PHE A 12 2.92 -3.08 10.74
N GLY A 13 2.09 -3.68 11.56
CA GLY A 13 2.01 -3.40 12.98
C GLY A 13 1.79 -4.68 13.78
N ARG A 14 2.31 -4.72 14.98
CA ARG A 14 2.20 -5.86 15.88
C ARG A 14 2.05 -5.40 17.31
N CYS A 15 1.19 -6.10 18.04
CA CYS A 15 1.11 -6.00 19.49
C CYS A 15 1.05 -7.40 20.09
N ARG A 16 1.87 -7.64 21.09
CA ARG A 16 1.82 -8.84 21.93
C ARG A 16 1.76 -8.39 23.38
N THR A 17 0.70 -8.78 24.06
CA THR A 17 0.43 -8.34 25.44
C THR A 17 -0.27 -9.42 26.22
N VAL A 18 -0.25 -9.29 27.54
CA VAL A 18 -1.00 -10.16 28.46
C VAL A 18 -2.02 -9.29 29.19
N LEU A 19 -3.29 -9.58 28.97
CA LEU A 19 -4.41 -8.89 29.61
C LEU A 19 -5.34 -9.93 30.26
N HIS A 20 -5.70 -9.73 31.51
CA HIS A 20 -6.52 -10.62 32.30
C HIS A 20 -6.05 -12.09 32.28
N GLY A 21 -4.72 -12.27 32.31
CA GLY A 21 -4.09 -13.61 32.29
C GLY A 21 -4.05 -14.28 30.89
N ARG A 22 -4.58 -13.65 29.88
CA ARG A 22 -4.55 -14.14 28.47
C ARG A 22 -3.43 -13.47 27.70
N GLU A 23 -2.65 -14.26 26.98
CA GLU A 23 -1.69 -13.75 26.01
C GLU A 23 -2.42 -13.43 24.69
N ILE A 24 -2.39 -12.18 24.30
CA ILE A 24 -3.03 -11.69 23.08
C ILE A 24 -1.96 -11.18 22.12
N SER A 25 -2.01 -11.65 20.89
CA SER A 25 -1.16 -11.16 19.80
C SER A 25 -2.02 -10.71 18.66
N VAL A 26 -1.77 -9.49 18.17
CA VAL A 26 -2.42 -8.92 17.00
C VAL A 26 -1.35 -8.47 16.02
N GLU A 27 -1.43 -8.94 14.81
CA GLU A 27 -0.61 -8.49 13.69
C GLU A 27 -1.53 -7.91 12.62
N ILE A 28 -1.13 -6.76 12.08
CA ILE A 28 -1.81 -6.11 10.97
C ILE A 28 -0.81 -5.80 9.88
N LYS A 29 -1.15 -6.13 8.64
CA LYS A 29 -0.36 -5.79 7.47
C LYS A 29 -1.25 -5.34 6.33
N SER A 30 -0.73 -4.53 5.45
CA SER A 30 -1.43 -4.10 4.25
C SER A 30 -0.55 -4.17 3.02
N VAL A 31 -1.22 -4.33 1.89
CA VAL A 31 -0.64 -4.18 0.56
C VAL A 31 -1.48 -3.20 -0.25
N ASN A 32 -0.89 -2.67 -1.31
CA ASN A 32 -1.59 -1.75 -2.20
C ASN A 32 -2.85 -2.41 -2.78
N HIS A 33 -4.00 -1.74 -2.63
CA HIS A 33 -5.26 -2.13 -3.23
C HIS A 33 -6.13 -0.90 -3.48
N ARG A 34 -6.91 -0.95 -4.56
CA ARG A 34 -7.75 0.19 -4.97
C ARG A 34 -8.85 0.54 -3.97
N PHE A 35 -9.39 -0.45 -3.30
CA PHE A 35 -10.47 -0.31 -2.33
C PHE A 35 -10.02 -0.78 -0.94
N PHE A 36 -10.84 -0.46 0.07
CA PHE A 36 -10.67 -1.06 1.39
C PHE A 36 -11.15 -2.51 1.34
N GLU A 37 -10.25 -3.42 1.60
CA GLU A 37 -10.51 -4.85 1.74
C GLU A 37 -9.93 -5.32 3.06
N PHE A 38 -10.73 -6.00 3.87
CA PHE A 38 -10.31 -6.46 5.20
C PHE A 38 -10.51 -7.96 5.32
N SER A 39 -9.48 -8.64 5.77
CA SER A 39 -9.48 -10.05 6.13
C SER A 39 -8.94 -10.21 7.53
N CYS A 40 -9.63 -10.96 8.37
CA CYS A 40 -9.21 -11.26 9.72
C CYS A 40 -9.13 -12.77 9.92
N ARG A 41 -8.05 -13.22 10.54
CA ARG A 41 -7.92 -14.60 11.04
C ARG A 41 -7.90 -14.58 12.54
N THR A 42 -8.97 -15.13 13.12
CA THR A 42 -9.15 -15.33 14.56
C THR A 42 -9.08 -16.81 14.91
N PRO A 43 -8.72 -17.18 16.14
CA PRO A 43 -8.75 -18.57 16.56
C PRO A 43 -10.16 -19.15 16.50
N LYS A 44 -10.27 -20.48 16.43
CA LYS A 44 -11.56 -21.18 16.44
C LYS A 44 -12.35 -20.82 17.71
N GLY A 45 -13.60 -20.40 17.51
CA GLY A 45 -14.48 -19.99 18.59
C GLY A 45 -14.49 -18.48 18.91
N TYR A 46 -13.61 -17.69 18.26
CA TYR A 46 -13.52 -16.25 18.46
C TYR A 46 -14.06 -15.42 17.27
N GLY A 47 -14.91 -16.00 16.44
CA GLY A 47 -15.49 -15.31 15.26
C GLY A 47 -16.32 -14.08 15.61
N PHE A 48 -16.78 -13.93 16.86
CA PHE A 48 -17.47 -12.74 17.35
C PHE A 48 -16.60 -11.48 17.34
N LEU A 49 -15.27 -11.61 17.20
CA LEU A 49 -14.33 -10.50 17.10
C LEU A 49 -14.29 -9.87 15.70
N ASP A 50 -14.62 -10.62 14.66
CA ASP A 50 -14.36 -10.24 13.27
C ASP A 50 -15.02 -8.92 12.88
N ASP A 51 -16.30 -8.75 13.16
CA ASP A 51 -17.04 -7.53 12.83
C ASP A 51 -16.54 -6.30 13.60
N LYS A 52 -16.17 -6.50 14.87
CA LYS A 52 -15.65 -5.42 15.73
C LYS A 52 -14.26 -4.98 15.29
N LEU A 53 -13.40 -5.92 14.92
CA LEU A 53 -12.08 -5.65 14.39
C LEU A 53 -12.17 -4.95 13.02
N LYS A 54 -13.08 -5.41 12.16
CA LYS A 54 -13.35 -4.74 10.86
C LYS A 54 -13.79 -3.31 11.05
N ALA A 55 -14.73 -3.06 11.97
CA ALA A 55 -15.22 -1.71 12.27
C ALA A 55 -14.09 -0.81 12.81
N LEU A 56 -13.26 -1.34 13.71
CA LEU A 56 -12.11 -0.62 14.26
C LEU A 56 -11.11 -0.24 13.17
N VAL A 57 -10.70 -1.18 12.34
CA VAL A 57 -9.75 -0.93 11.26
C VAL A 57 -10.33 0.07 10.24
N ASN A 58 -11.59 -0.12 9.84
CA ASN A 58 -12.25 0.77 8.88
C ASN A 58 -12.42 2.21 9.41
N SER A 59 -12.50 2.40 10.72
CA SER A 59 -12.55 3.74 11.33
C SER A 59 -11.22 4.49 11.27
N ARG A 60 -10.12 3.79 11.08
CA ARG A 60 -8.75 4.33 11.15
C ARG A 60 -7.96 4.24 9.85
N VAL A 61 -8.39 3.38 8.92
CA VAL A 61 -7.73 3.12 7.64
C VAL A 61 -8.76 3.19 6.53
N SER A 62 -8.51 4.02 5.54
CA SER A 62 -9.48 4.32 4.48
C SER A 62 -9.32 3.45 3.24
N ARG A 63 -8.12 2.91 2.99
CA ARG A 63 -7.78 2.21 1.74
C ARG A 63 -6.72 1.14 1.96
N GLY A 64 -6.71 0.14 1.08
CA GLY A 64 -5.73 -0.93 1.04
C GLY A 64 -6.34 -2.30 1.33
N LYS A 65 -5.64 -3.34 0.95
CA LYS A 65 -5.96 -4.70 1.36
C LYS A 65 -5.26 -5.01 2.68
N ILE A 66 -6.06 -5.17 3.73
CA ILE A 66 -5.57 -5.29 5.10
C ILE A 66 -5.85 -6.71 5.59
N ASP A 67 -4.81 -7.37 6.04
CA ASP A 67 -4.87 -8.66 6.71
C ASP A 67 -4.52 -8.49 8.20
N MET A 68 -5.37 -9.01 9.06
CA MET A 68 -5.17 -9.01 10.50
C MET A 68 -5.14 -10.46 11.01
N PHE A 69 -4.18 -10.74 11.87
CA PHE A 69 -4.02 -12.04 12.53
C PHE A 69 -4.12 -11.84 14.02
N VAL A 70 -5.05 -12.54 14.64
CA VAL A 70 -5.29 -12.48 16.09
C VAL A 70 -5.08 -13.85 16.70
N THR A 71 -4.31 -13.91 17.78
CA THR A 71 -4.19 -15.09 18.62
C THR A 71 -4.58 -14.72 20.04
N VAL A 72 -5.33 -15.61 20.69
CA VAL A 72 -5.76 -15.47 22.07
C VAL A 72 -5.36 -16.74 22.81
N GLY A 73 -4.42 -16.62 23.75
CA GLY A 73 -4.05 -17.71 24.67
C GLY A 73 -5.11 -17.90 25.73
N ALA A 74 -5.29 -19.15 26.18
CA ALA A 74 -6.15 -19.42 27.33
C ALA A 74 -5.56 -18.78 28.61
N ALA A 75 -6.42 -18.23 29.48
CA ALA A 75 -5.98 -17.81 30.79
C ALA A 75 -5.42 -19.04 31.55
N GLU A 76 -4.27 -18.89 32.20
CA GLU A 76 -3.59 -19.99 32.92
C GLU A 76 -4.49 -20.63 34.01
N ASP A 77 -5.43 -19.88 34.54
CA ASP A 77 -6.32 -20.27 35.63
C ASP A 77 -7.79 -20.47 35.20
N THR A 78 -8.07 -20.82 33.93
CA THR A 78 -9.45 -21.12 33.54
C THR A 78 -9.88 -22.42 34.22
N PRO A 79 -10.79 -22.38 35.22
CA PRO A 79 -11.19 -23.59 35.91
C PRO A 79 -11.90 -24.53 34.94
N ALA A 80 -11.50 -25.79 34.94
CA ALA A 80 -12.22 -26.80 34.20
C ALA A 80 -13.56 -27.11 34.93
N GLU A 81 -14.67 -27.03 34.20
CA GLU A 81 -15.97 -27.42 34.68
C GLU A 81 -16.20 -28.87 34.30
N VAL A 82 -16.44 -29.70 35.32
CA VAL A 82 -16.80 -31.11 35.14
C VAL A 82 -18.31 -31.23 35.27
N LYS A 83 -18.98 -31.55 34.15
CA LYS A 83 -20.43 -31.78 34.11
C LYS A 83 -20.72 -33.26 34.11
N ILE A 84 -21.76 -33.65 34.89
CA ILE A 84 -22.23 -35.00 34.93
C ILE A 84 -23.34 -35.18 33.91
N ASN A 85 -23.26 -36.27 33.14
CA ASN A 85 -24.34 -36.69 32.26
C ASN A 85 -25.37 -37.49 33.08
N HIS A 86 -26.29 -36.79 33.71
CA HIS A 86 -27.26 -37.36 34.60
C HIS A 86 -28.16 -38.43 33.94
N SER A 87 -28.52 -38.23 32.68
CA SER A 87 -29.31 -39.19 31.90
C SER A 87 -28.58 -40.51 31.73
N LEU A 88 -27.30 -40.47 31.41
CA LEU A 88 -26.47 -41.66 31.22
C LEU A 88 -26.18 -42.36 32.55
N VAL A 89 -25.89 -41.61 33.60
CA VAL A 89 -25.68 -42.14 34.97
C VAL A 89 -26.93 -42.87 35.46
N SER A 90 -28.11 -42.28 35.32
CA SER A 90 -29.39 -42.93 35.68
C SER A 90 -29.60 -44.21 34.89
N GLY A 91 -29.27 -44.24 33.61
CA GLY A 91 -29.33 -45.44 32.78
C GLY A 91 -28.44 -46.56 33.27
N TYR A 92 -27.19 -46.25 33.64
CA TYR A 92 -26.26 -47.22 34.21
C TYR A 92 -26.72 -47.76 35.57
N ILE A 93 -27.21 -46.90 36.44
CA ILE A 93 -27.75 -47.35 37.78
C ILE A 93 -28.95 -48.29 37.62
N ASN A 94 -29.86 -47.90 36.72
CA ASN A 94 -31.04 -48.74 36.46
C ASN A 94 -30.67 -50.10 35.83
N ALA A 95 -29.72 -50.11 34.89
CA ALA A 95 -29.24 -51.36 34.29
C ALA A 95 -28.56 -52.26 35.31
N MET A 96 -27.80 -51.77 36.25
CA MET A 96 -27.14 -52.51 37.30
C MET A 96 -28.15 -53.07 38.30
N LYS A 97 -29.20 -52.31 38.62
CA LYS A 97 -30.30 -52.75 39.42
C LYS A 97 -31.03 -53.92 38.77
N GLU A 98 -31.33 -53.82 37.47
CA GLU A 98 -31.98 -54.87 36.70
C GLU A 98 -31.12 -56.15 36.66
N ILE A 99 -29.81 -56.06 36.47
CA ILE A 99 -28.90 -57.21 36.55
C ILE A 99 -28.94 -57.84 37.89
N SER A 100 -28.88 -57.07 39.00
CA SER A 100 -28.94 -57.56 40.36
C SER A 100 -30.25 -58.33 40.66
N GLU A 101 -31.36 -57.75 40.26
CA GLU A 101 -32.70 -58.37 40.49
C GLU A 101 -32.94 -59.63 39.62
N THR A 102 -32.50 -59.56 38.34
CA THR A 102 -32.74 -60.67 37.39
C THR A 102 -31.87 -61.87 37.66
N TYR A 103 -30.64 -61.68 38.07
CA TYR A 103 -29.66 -62.77 38.22
C TYR A 103 -29.33 -63.12 39.69
N GLY A 104 -29.95 -62.43 40.66
CA GLY A 104 -29.71 -62.66 42.07
C GLY A 104 -28.26 -62.32 42.52
N ILE A 105 -27.63 -61.36 41.84
CA ILE A 105 -26.28 -60.90 42.16
C ILE A 105 -26.41 -59.67 43.07
N GLU A 106 -25.55 -59.55 44.06
CA GLU A 106 -25.51 -58.36 44.88
C GLU A 106 -25.18 -57.10 44.09
N ASN A 107 -25.95 -56.05 44.34
CA ASN A 107 -25.70 -54.75 43.71
C ASN A 107 -24.65 -54.02 44.56
N ASP A 108 -23.40 -54.01 44.03
CA ASP A 108 -22.26 -53.38 44.67
C ASP A 108 -21.89 -52.07 44.03
N VAL A 109 -22.85 -51.37 43.39
CA VAL A 109 -22.64 -50.12 42.70
C VAL A 109 -22.11 -49.03 43.61
N THR A 110 -20.99 -48.48 43.30
CA THR A 110 -20.31 -47.36 43.98
C THR A 110 -20.13 -46.14 43.09
N VAL A 111 -19.94 -44.99 43.71
CA VAL A 111 -19.59 -43.75 42.93
C VAL A 111 -18.36 -43.96 42.09
N THR A 112 -17.34 -44.65 42.65
CA THR A 112 -16.10 -44.92 41.93
C THR A 112 -16.32 -45.84 40.73
N ALA A 113 -17.19 -46.84 40.84
CA ALA A 113 -17.53 -47.73 39.72
C ALA A 113 -18.22 -46.98 38.59
N ILE A 114 -19.23 -46.17 38.93
CA ILE A 114 -19.95 -45.34 37.92
C ILE A 114 -19.08 -44.32 37.28
N SER A 115 -18.17 -43.70 38.06
CA SER A 115 -17.26 -42.68 37.52
C SER A 115 -16.28 -43.18 36.44
N ARG A 116 -16.10 -44.51 36.36
CA ARG A 116 -15.24 -45.17 35.37
C ARG A 116 -15.94 -45.54 34.06
N PHE A 117 -17.28 -45.44 34.01
CA PHE A 117 -17.97 -45.70 32.76
C PHE A 117 -17.79 -44.59 31.77
N PRO A 118 -17.76 -44.90 30.44
CA PRO A 118 -17.56 -43.91 29.42
C PRO A 118 -18.69 -42.87 29.44
N ASP A 119 -18.32 -41.65 29.10
CA ASP A 119 -19.21 -40.50 28.86
C ASP A 119 -20.03 -40.03 30.08
N VAL A 120 -19.72 -40.54 31.31
CA VAL A 120 -20.34 -40.07 32.53
C VAL A 120 -20.03 -38.64 32.87
N TYR A 121 -18.82 -38.19 32.54
CA TYR A 121 -18.36 -36.82 32.71
C TYR A 121 -18.07 -36.16 31.40
N THR A 122 -18.42 -34.87 31.31
CA THR A 122 -17.96 -33.97 30.27
C THR A 122 -17.11 -32.93 30.94
N VAL A 123 -15.85 -32.87 30.53
CA VAL A 123 -14.93 -31.83 30.99
C VAL A 123 -14.96 -30.68 29.95
N SER A 124 -15.45 -29.52 30.38
CA SER A 124 -15.47 -28.32 29.59
C SER A 124 -14.72 -27.20 30.30
N LYS A 125 -14.12 -26.29 29.53
CA LYS A 125 -13.63 -25.06 30.14
C LYS A 125 -14.82 -24.17 30.48
N ALA A 126 -14.72 -23.40 31.58
CA ALA A 126 -15.72 -22.40 31.91
C ALA A 126 -15.96 -21.47 30.73
N PRO A 127 -17.22 -21.02 30.49
CA PRO A 127 -17.50 -20.08 29.45
C PRO A 127 -16.65 -18.82 29.65
N GLU A 128 -15.91 -18.43 28.61
CA GLU A 128 -15.10 -17.22 28.64
C GLU A 128 -15.99 -15.97 28.55
N ASN A 129 -15.59 -14.90 29.21
CA ASN A 129 -16.28 -13.62 29.12
C ASN A 129 -15.97 -12.96 27.77
N GLU A 130 -16.87 -13.06 26.82
CA GLU A 130 -16.70 -12.50 25.45
C GLU A 130 -16.54 -10.99 25.45
N GLU A 131 -17.17 -10.25 26.36
CA GLU A 131 -17.06 -8.82 26.48
C GLU A 131 -15.65 -8.40 26.93
N GLU A 132 -15.12 -9.09 27.94
CA GLU A 132 -13.75 -8.85 28.44
C GLU A 132 -12.72 -9.17 27.37
N ILE A 133 -12.84 -10.32 26.70
CA ILE A 133 -11.95 -10.73 25.62
C ILE A 133 -12.01 -9.72 24.46
N THR A 134 -13.20 -9.28 24.10
CA THR A 134 -13.38 -8.28 23.04
C THR A 134 -12.68 -6.98 23.40
N ALA A 135 -12.84 -6.49 24.63
CA ALA A 135 -12.17 -5.27 25.09
C ALA A 135 -10.64 -5.40 25.03
N ASP A 136 -10.12 -6.53 25.50
CA ASP A 136 -8.68 -6.81 25.53
C ASP A 136 -8.10 -6.93 24.12
N VAL A 137 -8.79 -7.62 23.22
CA VAL A 137 -8.36 -7.75 21.82
C VAL A 137 -8.41 -6.42 21.07
N LEU A 138 -9.45 -5.62 21.31
CA LEU A 138 -9.54 -4.27 20.72
C LEU A 138 -8.45 -3.35 21.23
N GLU A 139 -8.06 -3.43 22.50
CA GLU A 139 -6.92 -2.68 23.06
C GLU A 139 -5.61 -3.08 22.38
N ALA A 140 -5.34 -4.37 22.27
CA ALA A 140 -4.16 -4.88 21.57
C ALA A 140 -4.17 -4.52 20.10
N ALA A 141 -5.33 -4.59 19.43
CA ALA A 141 -5.52 -4.21 18.04
C ALA A 141 -5.26 -2.70 17.83
N ASN A 142 -5.73 -1.84 18.72
CA ASN A 142 -5.43 -0.40 18.64
C ASN A 142 -3.93 -0.12 18.70
N THR A 143 -3.22 -0.80 19.59
CA THR A 143 -1.76 -0.66 19.70
C THR A 143 -1.06 -1.13 18.43
N ALA A 144 -1.48 -2.25 17.87
CA ALA A 144 -0.95 -2.75 16.59
C ALA A 144 -1.24 -1.79 15.43
N ILE A 145 -2.43 -1.22 15.38
CA ILE A 145 -2.84 -0.23 14.37
C ILE A 145 -2.03 1.06 14.51
N ASP A 146 -1.75 1.53 15.73
CA ASP A 146 -0.88 2.70 15.97
C ASP A 146 0.51 2.49 15.37
N GLY A 147 1.13 1.35 15.61
CA GLY A 147 2.40 0.98 15.00
C GLY A 147 2.34 0.86 13.48
N PHE A 148 1.27 0.29 12.97
CA PHE A 148 1.00 0.18 11.54
C PHE A 148 0.87 1.54 10.85
N ILE A 149 0.12 2.46 11.42
CA ILE A 149 -0.05 3.82 10.90
C ILE A 149 1.28 4.58 10.96
N ALA A 150 2.01 4.50 12.07
CA ALA A 150 3.31 5.13 12.22
C ALA A 150 4.32 4.64 11.17
N MET A 151 4.35 3.36 10.88
CA MET A 151 5.18 2.80 9.81
C MET A 151 4.79 3.32 8.43
N ARG A 152 3.48 3.37 8.12
CA ARG A 152 2.97 3.91 6.86
C ARG A 152 3.32 5.39 6.67
N GLU A 153 3.25 6.18 7.73
CA GLU A 153 3.62 7.59 7.73
C GLU A 153 5.12 7.76 7.52
N ALA A 154 5.95 7.01 8.22
CA ALA A 154 7.41 7.07 8.07
C ALA A 154 7.86 6.64 6.67
N GLU A 155 7.25 5.61 6.11
CA GLU A 155 7.52 5.17 4.74
C GLU A 155 7.00 6.18 3.72
N GLY A 156 5.82 6.77 3.95
CA GLY A 156 5.25 7.82 3.12
C GLY A 156 6.16 9.05 3.02
N GLU A 157 6.77 9.48 4.11
CA GLU A 157 7.75 10.56 4.12
C GLU A 157 9.02 10.22 3.31
N LYS A 158 9.50 8.98 3.39
CA LYS A 158 10.62 8.53 2.55
C LYS A 158 10.27 8.53 1.08
N MET A 159 9.08 8.08 0.73
CA MET A 159 8.58 8.09 -0.65
C MET A 159 8.44 9.51 -1.18
N LYS A 160 7.90 10.42 -0.39
CA LYS A 160 7.82 11.85 -0.71
C LYS A 160 9.21 12.44 -0.99
N ALA A 161 10.17 12.18 -0.12
CA ALA A 161 11.55 12.64 -0.28
C ALA A 161 12.19 12.07 -1.55
N ASP A 162 11.96 10.80 -1.87
CA ASP A 162 12.45 10.16 -3.09
C ASP A 162 11.84 10.80 -4.34
N ILE A 163 10.52 11.00 -4.38
CA ILE A 163 9.83 11.63 -5.51
C ILE A 163 10.33 13.06 -5.74
N LEU A 164 10.43 13.87 -4.68
CA LEU A 164 10.94 15.24 -4.78
C LEU A 164 12.41 15.28 -5.16
N GLY A 165 13.22 14.34 -4.68
CA GLY A 165 14.62 14.18 -5.07
C GLY A 165 14.77 13.87 -6.56
N ARG A 166 13.97 12.95 -7.09
CA ARG A 166 13.95 12.62 -8.53
C ARG A 166 13.47 13.79 -9.37
N ALA A 167 12.46 14.51 -8.91
CA ALA A 167 11.97 15.70 -9.57
C ALA A 167 13.04 16.80 -9.65
N LYS A 168 13.88 16.96 -8.62
CA LYS A 168 15.05 17.87 -8.68
C LYS A 168 16.08 17.42 -9.71
N VAL A 169 16.32 16.13 -9.85
CA VAL A 169 17.20 15.60 -10.92
C VAL A 169 16.63 15.92 -12.29
N ILE A 170 15.31 15.79 -12.46
CA ILE A 170 14.64 16.18 -13.71
C ILE A 170 14.85 17.67 -13.99
N LEU A 171 14.65 18.54 -13.02
CA LEU A 171 14.86 19.99 -13.18
C LEU A 171 16.29 20.34 -13.55
N ALA A 172 17.27 19.74 -12.87
CA ALA A 172 18.68 19.95 -13.23
C ALA A 172 18.98 19.50 -14.66
N THR A 173 18.39 18.40 -15.09
CA THR A 173 18.53 17.90 -16.47
C THR A 173 17.82 18.82 -17.47
N VAL A 174 16.69 19.40 -17.11
CA VAL A 174 15.98 20.42 -17.90
C VAL A 174 16.84 21.68 -18.06
N ASP A 175 17.51 22.13 -17.02
CA ASP A 175 18.45 23.26 -17.07
C ASP A 175 19.60 22.98 -18.05
N GLU A 176 20.16 21.77 -18.04
CA GLU A 176 21.20 21.36 -19.00
C GLU A 176 20.67 21.34 -20.45
N ILE A 177 19.42 20.97 -20.66
CA ILE A 177 18.76 21.00 -21.97
C ILE A 177 18.60 22.46 -22.44
N ASP A 178 18.17 23.37 -21.57
CA ASP A 178 18.02 24.78 -21.86
C ASP A 178 19.34 25.45 -22.20
N GLU A 179 20.44 25.05 -21.57
CA GLU A 179 21.79 25.54 -21.89
C GLU A 179 22.27 25.04 -23.25
N ARG A 180 22.02 23.81 -23.58
CA ARG A 180 22.45 23.15 -24.82
C ARG A 180 21.56 23.52 -26.02
N SER A 181 20.24 23.69 -25.82
CA SER A 181 19.25 23.85 -26.88
C SER A 181 19.53 25.01 -27.83
N PRO A 182 19.91 26.24 -27.39
CA PRO A 182 20.22 27.35 -28.32
C PRO A 182 21.34 27.01 -29.31
N GLN A 183 22.37 26.30 -28.84
CA GLN A 183 23.46 25.87 -29.69
C GLN A 183 23.03 24.82 -30.72
N THR A 184 22.20 23.86 -30.34
CA THR A 184 21.67 22.83 -31.25
C THR A 184 20.79 23.46 -32.35
N VAL A 185 19.97 24.44 -31.97
CA VAL A 185 19.16 25.23 -32.93
C VAL A 185 20.06 25.95 -33.92
N LYS A 186 21.11 26.62 -33.44
CA LYS A 186 22.08 27.34 -34.31
C LYS A 186 22.81 26.38 -35.25
N GLU A 187 23.30 25.25 -34.76
CA GLU A 187 23.96 24.22 -35.57
C GLU A 187 23.00 23.64 -36.63
N TYR A 188 21.71 23.51 -36.29
CA TYR A 188 20.68 23.06 -37.20
C TYR A 188 20.41 24.10 -38.31
N GLU A 189 20.29 25.38 -37.96
CA GLU A 189 20.15 26.49 -38.91
C GLU A 189 21.31 26.52 -39.89
N GLU A 190 22.54 26.44 -39.40
CA GLU A 190 23.76 26.45 -40.22
C GLU A 190 23.79 25.27 -41.20
N ARG A 191 23.44 24.05 -40.72
CA ARG A 191 23.39 22.86 -41.58
C ARG A 191 22.30 22.96 -42.65
N LEU A 192 21.13 23.46 -42.27
CA LEU A 192 20.01 23.63 -43.19
C LEU A 192 20.33 24.66 -44.26
N LEU A 193 20.89 25.80 -43.87
CA LEU A 193 21.31 26.85 -44.78
C LEU A 193 22.37 26.36 -45.78
N ASP A 194 23.38 25.63 -45.28
CA ASP A 194 24.42 25.03 -46.11
C ASP A 194 23.85 24.01 -47.11
N ARG A 195 22.92 23.19 -46.69
CA ARG A 195 22.23 22.20 -47.53
C ARG A 195 21.38 22.89 -48.61
N ILE A 196 20.65 23.93 -48.27
CA ILE A 196 19.83 24.70 -49.21
C ILE A 196 20.73 25.35 -50.24
N ASN A 197 21.83 26.01 -49.80
CA ASN A 197 22.76 26.66 -50.69
C ASN A 197 23.42 25.70 -51.70
N ARG A 198 23.84 24.51 -51.24
CA ARG A 198 24.39 23.48 -52.15
C ARG A 198 23.35 23.01 -53.16
N THR A 199 22.12 22.76 -52.77
CA THR A 199 21.04 22.33 -53.65
C THR A 199 20.74 23.39 -54.71
N LEU A 200 20.69 24.66 -54.33
CA LEU A 200 20.43 25.76 -55.26
C LEU A 200 21.58 25.98 -56.26
N GLN A 201 22.83 25.80 -55.81
CA GLN A 201 24.02 25.85 -56.70
C GLN A 201 24.01 24.71 -57.72
N ASP A 202 23.66 23.50 -57.32
CA ASP A 202 23.58 22.34 -58.21
C ASP A 202 22.58 22.54 -59.37
N TYR A 203 21.48 23.26 -59.10
CA TYR A 203 20.46 23.58 -60.11
C TYR A 203 20.61 24.93 -60.75
N ASN A 204 21.67 25.70 -60.46
CA ASN A 204 21.97 27.03 -61.05
C ASN A 204 20.79 28.04 -60.86
N ILE A 205 20.09 27.97 -59.70
CA ILE A 205 18.96 28.80 -59.38
C ILE A 205 19.43 30.02 -58.57
N ASN A 206 18.93 31.22 -58.90
CA ASN A 206 19.16 32.41 -58.08
C ASN A 206 18.47 32.27 -56.72
N ILE A 207 19.23 32.56 -55.67
CA ILE A 207 18.78 32.44 -54.27
C ILE A 207 17.96 33.69 -53.92
N ASP A 208 16.71 33.48 -53.49
CA ASP A 208 15.96 34.47 -52.70
C ASP A 208 16.37 34.32 -51.22
N GLU A 209 17.37 35.09 -50.79
CA GLU A 209 17.93 35.05 -49.45
C GLU A 209 16.87 35.26 -48.37
N GLN A 210 15.91 36.16 -48.63
CA GLN A 210 14.87 36.49 -47.66
C GLN A 210 13.91 35.33 -47.41
N ARG A 211 13.59 34.59 -48.46
CA ARG A 211 12.74 33.38 -48.35
C ARG A 211 13.47 32.24 -47.65
N VAL A 212 14.73 32.03 -47.96
CA VAL A 212 15.57 31.04 -47.32
C VAL A 212 15.68 31.30 -45.83
N LEU A 213 15.94 32.54 -45.41
CA LEU A 213 16.02 32.94 -44.01
C LEU A 213 14.68 32.75 -43.29
N THR A 214 13.56 33.03 -43.97
CA THR A 214 12.22 32.79 -43.40
C THR A 214 11.97 31.30 -43.17
N GLU A 215 12.29 30.41 -44.10
CA GLU A 215 12.15 28.96 -43.96
C GLU A 215 13.07 28.41 -42.87
N VAL A 216 14.30 28.90 -42.76
CA VAL A 216 15.23 28.52 -41.67
C VAL A 216 14.67 28.93 -40.34
N ALA A 217 14.09 30.12 -40.18
CA ALA A 217 13.44 30.57 -38.94
C ALA A 217 12.26 29.69 -38.56
N VAL A 218 11.41 29.31 -39.51
CA VAL A 218 10.28 28.40 -39.29
C VAL A 218 10.76 27.02 -38.80
N PHE A 219 11.82 26.48 -39.39
CA PHE A 219 12.39 25.22 -38.94
C PHE A 219 13.08 25.33 -37.60
N ALA A 220 13.74 26.43 -37.27
CA ALA A 220 14.33 26.70 -35.95
C ALA A 220 13.28 26.69 -34.88
N ASP A 221 12.12 27.30 -35.09
CA ASP A 221 10.99 27.26 -34.16
C ASP A 221 10.46 25.84 -33.90
N LYS A 222 10.45 24.98 -34.93
CA LYS A 222 10.03 23.59 -34.81
C LYS A 222 10.95 22.72 -33.93
N VAL A 223 12.22 23.04 -33.87
CA VAL A 223 13.22 22.29 -33.07
C VAL A 223 13.52 22.94 -31.72
N ALA A 224 12.98 24.14 -31.47
CA ALA A 224 13.10 24.81 -30.19
C ALA A 224 12.27 24.10 -29.12
N VAL A 225 12.82 23.93 -27.92
CA VAL A 225 12.20 23.20 -26.80
C VAL A 225 11.89 24.08 -25.59
N ALA A 226 12.02 25.38 -25.71
CA ALA A 226 11.82 26.32 -24.62
C ALA A 226 10.41 26.24 -23.97
N GLU A 227 9.39 25.99 -24.80
CA GLU A 227 8.00 25.84 -24.31
C GLU A 227 7.86 24.59 -23.48
N GLU A 228 8.42 23.47 -23.88
CA GLU A 228 8.35 22.19 -23.16
C GLU A 228 9.14 22.23 -21.86
N THR A 229 10.28 22.90 -21.83
CA THR A 229 11.07 23.04 -20.58
C THR A 229 10.37 23.94 -19.57
N VAL A 230 9.72 25.02 -20.02
CA VAL A 230 8.88 25.86 -19.15
C VAL A 230 7.71 25.07 -18.59
N ARG A 231 7.04 24.25 -19.40
CA ARG A 231 5.95 23.39 -18.94
C ARG A 231 6.41 22.33 -17.95
N LEU A 232 7.58 21.71 -18.16
CA LEU A 232 8.16 20.78 -17.20
C LEU A 232 8.40 21.43 -15.83
N ARG A 233 8.95 22.65 -15.82
CA ARG A 233 9.14 23.41 -14.57
C ARG A 233 7.81 23.74 -13.89
N SER A 234 6.79 24.09 -14.65
CA SER A 234 5.44 24.36 -14.16
C SER A 234 4.83 23.11 -13.54
N HIS A 235 4.93 21.95 -14.20
CA HIS A 235 4.43 20.68 -13.67
C HIS A 235 5.17 20.25 -12.41
N PHE A 236 6.46 20.49 -12.34
CA PHE A 236 7.23 20.26 -11.12
C PHE A 236 6.74 21.12 -9.95
N ALA A 237 6.48 22.40 -10.17
CA ALA A 237 5.94 23.29 -9.15
C ALA A 237 4.56 22.84 -8.66
N GLN A 238 3.71 22.38 -9.58
CA GLN A 238 2.40 21.78 -9.24
C GLN A 238 2.57 20.50 -8.43
N LEU A 239 3.48 19.61 -8.80
CA LEU A 239 3.78 18.39 -8.07
C LEU A 239 4.20 18.69 -6.62
N SER A 240 5.12 19.61 -6.43
CA SER A 240 5.58 20.02 -5.10
C SER A 240 4.44 20.56 -4.24
N LYS A 241 3.57 21.38 -4.82
CA LYS A 241 2.41 21.94 -4.14
C LYS A 241 1.39 20.87 -3.74
N ILE A 242 1.11 19.91 -4.62
CA ILE A 242 0.17 18.81 -4.36
C ILE A 242 0.70 17.91 -3.26
N MET A 243 2.00 17.62 -3.25
CA MET A 243 2.62 16.78 -2.21
C MET A 243 2.64 17.41 -0.82
N GLU A 244 2.39 18.71 -0.73
CA GLU A 244 2.19 19.43 0.54
C GLU A 244 0.71 19.53 0.92
N SER A 245 -0.21 19.11 0.06
CA SER A 245 -1.64 19.19 0.30
C SER A 245 -2.14 18.10 1.23
N GLN A 246 -3.31 18.34 1.82
CA GLN A 246 -3.95 17.47 2.83
C GLN A 246 -4.98 16.49 2.26
N THR A 247 -5.11 16.45 0.94
CA THR A 247 -6.12 15.64 0.26
C THR A 247 -5.51 14.39 -0.37
N PRO A 248 -6.30 13.34 -0.63
CA PRO A 248 -5.83 12.17 -1.38
C PRO A 248 -5.31 12.59 -2.76
N ILE A 249 -4.02 12.43 -2.96
CA ILE A 249 -3.27 13.08 -4.06
C ILE A 249 -2.94 12.16 -5.24
N GLY A 250 -3.14 10.85 -5.09
CA GLY A 250 -2.64 9.86 -6.06
C GLY A 250 -3.06 10.09 -7.51
N ARG A 251 -4.30 10.51 -7.77
CA ARG A 251 -4.78 10.76 -9.13
C ARG A 251 -4.23 12.04 -9.73
N GLU A 252 -4.13 13.09 -8.93
CA GLU A 252 -3.61 14.39 -9.38
C GLU A 252 -2.11 14.29 -9.69
N ILE A 253 -1.37 13.57 -8.86
CA ILE A 253 0.06 13.31 -9.09
C ILE A 253 0.25 12.46 -10.34
N ASP A 254 -0.51 11.40 -10.52
CA ASP A 254 -0.42 10.54 -11.72
C ASP A 254 -0.67 11.34 -12.99
N PHE A 255 -1.66 12.23 -12.98
CA PHE A 255 -1.92 13.15 -14.10
C PHE A 255 -0.73 14.06 -14.40
N ILE A 256 -0.15 14.70 -13.38
CA ILE A 256 1.00 15.60 -13.55
C ILE A 256 2.20 14.82 -14.10
N ILE A 257 2.43 13.63 -13.63
CA ILE A 257 3.52 12.77 -14.13
C ILE A 257 3.31 12.38 -15.59
N GLN A 258 2.08 12.08 -16.00
CA GLN A 258 1.75 11.83 -17.40
C GLN A 258 2.02 13.07 -18.27
N GLU A 259 1.66 14.26 -17.80
CA GLU A 259 1.96 15.52 -18.50
C GLU A 259 3.47 15.78 -18.57
N MET A 260 4.23 15.52 -17.51
CA MET A 260 5.69 15.61 -17.53
C MET A 260 6.30 14.65 -18.56
N ASN A 261 5.82 13.43 -18.63
CA ASN A 261 6.25 12.44 -19.60
C ASN A 261 5.94 12.88 -21.05
N ARG A 262 4.78 13.49 -21.24
CA ARG A 262 4.38 14.07 -22.52
C ARG A 262 5.34 15.17 -22.99
N GLU A 263 5.70 16.10 -22.11
CA GLU A 263 6.67 17.16 -22.44
C GLU A 263 8.06 16.58 -22.73
N ALA A 264 8.52 15.59 -21.98
CA ALA A 264 9.78 14.89 -22.24
C ALA A 264 9.77 14.20 -23.62
N ASN A 265 8.69 13.54 -23.99
CA ASN A 265 8.52 12.91 -25.31
C ASN A 265 8.56 13.96 -26.43
N THR A 266 7.93 15.11 -26.23
CA THR A 266 7.93 16.20 -27.21
C THR A 266 9.32 16.75 -27.41
N ILE A 267 10.09 16.96 -26.36
CA ILE A 267 11.51 17.37 -26.46
C ILE A 267 12.29 16.32 -27.26
N GLY A 268 12.13 15.05 -26.95
CA GLY A 268 12.81 13.96 -27.65
C GLY A 268 12.48 13.87 -29.13
N SER A 269 11.24 14.23 -29.53
CA SER A 269 10.81 14.22 -30.92
C SER A 269 11.24 15.46 -31.70
N LYS A 270 11.45 16.62 -31.04
CA LYS A 270 11.84 17.87 -31.67
C LYS A 270 13.33 17.97 -31.93
N VAL A 271 14.19 17.37 -31.11
CA VAL A 271 15.63 17.56 -31.13
C VAL A 271 16.36 16.36 -31.71
N GLN A 272 17.24 16.60 -32.67
CA GLN A 272 18.10 15.58 -33.29
C GLN A 272 19.54 15.65 -32.74
N ASP A 273 19.69 15.95 -31.46
CA ASP A 273 20.99 16.01 -30.78
C ASP A 273 21.15 14.82 -29.84
N ALA A 274 22.25 14.08 -29.97
CA ALA A 274 22.50 12.88 -29.18
C ALA A 274 22.61 13.19 -27.67
N GLU A 275 23.21 14.32 -27.31
CA GLU A 275 23.35 14.73 -25.91
C GLU A 275 22.00 15.04 -25.27
N ILE A 276 21.14 15.79 -25.96
CA ILE A 276 19.77 16.06 -25.51
C ILE A 276 18.92 14.78 -25.48
N ALA A 277 19.08 13.89 -26.45
CA ALA A 277 18.42 12.60 -26.45
C ALA A 277 18.76 11.76 -25.20
N HIS A 278 20.01 11.73 -24.78
CA HIS A 278 20.43 11.08 -23.54
C HIS A 278 19.78 11.73 -22.30
N LYS A 279 19.71 13.04 -22.26
CA LYS A 279 19.04 13.79 -21.18
C LYS A 279 17.55 13.50 -21.11
N VAL A 280 16.88 13.37 -22.24
CA VAL A 280 15.47 12.98 -22.33
C VAL A 280 15.26 11.55 -21.79
N VAL A 281 16.13 10.60 -22.15
CA VAL A 281 16.09 9.23 -21.61
C VAL A 281 16.24 9.24 -20.09
N LYS A 282 17.15 10.05 -19.55
CA LYS A 282 17.34 10.22 -18.11
C LYS A 282 16.08 10.77 -17.44
N ILE A 283 15.46 11.81 -18.01
CA ILE A 283 14.21 12.39 -17.51
C ILE A 283 13.10 11.34 -17.51
N LYS A 284 12.91 10.60 -18.58
CA LYS A 284 11.89 9.55 -18.69
C LYS A 284 12.10 8.42 -17.69
N SER A 285 13.35 8.03 -17.45
CA SER A 285 13.71 7.04 -16.45
C SER A 285 13.33 7.49 -15.03
N GLU A 286 13.63 8.73 -14.68
CA GLU A 286 13.25 9.31 -13.39
C GLU A 286 11.73 9.44 -13.25
N ILE A 287 11.03 9.81 -14.31
CA ILE A 287 9.56 9.87 -14.34
C ILE A 287 8.94 8.50 -14.08
N GLU A 288 9.46 7.44 -14.69
CA GLU A 288 8.93 6.07 -14.48
C GLU A 288 9.14 5.59 -13.04
N LYS A 289 10.31 5.85 -12.46
CA LYS A 289 10.57 5.56 -11.05
C LYS A 289 9.65 6.34 -10.10
N MET A 290 9.36 7.60 -10.40
CA MET A 290 8.38 8.39 -9.66
C MET A 290 6.98 7.78 -9.76
N ARG A 291 6.59 7.33 -10.94
CA ARG A 291 5.29 6.69 -11.18
C ARG A 291 5.13 5.40 -10.38
N GLU A 292 6.16 4.56 -10.33
CA GLU A 292 6.16 3.36 -9.50
C GLU A 292 5.96 3.68 -8.01
N GLN A 293 6.62 4.71 -7.50
CA GLN A 293 6.45 5.15 -6.11
C GLN A 293 5.04 5.66 -5.81
N ILE A 294 4.45 6.40 -6.73
CA ILE A 294 3.12 7.00 -6.55
C ILE A 294 2.01 5.95 -6.47
N GLN A 295 2.16 4.82 -7.12
CA GLN A 295 1.19 3.72 -7.03
C GLN A 295 1.04 3.19 -5.59
N ASN A 296 2.03 3.44 -4.73
CA ASN A 296 2.07 2.98 -3.34
C ASN A 296 1.74 4.10 -2.31
N ILE A 297 1.28 5.27 -2.76
CA ILE A 297 0.93 6.42 -1.91
C ILE A 297 -0.59 6.52 -1.72
N GLU A 298 -0.99 6.80 -0.48
CA GLU A 298 -2.35 7.17 -0.07
C GLU A 298 -2.44 8.66 0.28
#